data_17519871b1ab91a3cd474d0ae219f067
#
_entry.id   17519871b1ab91a3cd474d0ae219f067
#
_cell.length_a   1.000
_cell.length_b   1.000
_cell.length_c   1.000
_cell.angle_alpha   90.00
_cell.angle_beta   90.00
_cell.angle_gamma   90.00
#
_symmetry.space_group_name_H-M   'P 1'
#
loop_
_entity.id
_entity.type
_entity.pdbx_description
1 polymer ?
#
loop_
_entity_poly.entity_id
_entity_poly.type
_entity_poly.pdbx_seq_one_letter_code
_entity_poly.pdbx_strand_id
1 'polypeptide(L)'
;MDKVVIITGGSRGIGAETALLAAREGYRICINYHSDEKAAHGVLEQVRALGAQAIAVRADVSSEDEVIALFHHVDAELGRVTALVNNAGTVAHKSRVDEMSEFRILNILKTNVLGPILCAKHAVLRMSPKHGGQGGSIVN
;
A
#
# COMPACT_ATOMS: atom_id res chain seq x y z
N MET A 1 -13.34 -1.03 16.99
CA MET A 1 -12.30 -1.65 16.15
C MET A 1 -11.35 -0.56 15.68
N ASP A 2 -10.08 -0.78 15.85
CA ASP A 2 -9.07 0.12 15.30
C ASP A 2 -9.16 0.15 13.77
N LYS A 3 -9.09 1.33 13.19
CA LYS A 3 -9.12 1.54 11.74
C LYS A 3 -7.70 1.88 11.27
N VAL A 4 -6.97 0.90 10.79
CA VAL A 4 -5.61 1.08 10.26
C VAL A 4 -5.59 0.62 8.81
N VAL A 5 -5.23 1.51 7.89
CA VAL A 5 -5.17 1.22 6.46
C VAL A 5 -3.75 1.40 5.91
N ILE A 6 -3.33 0.46 5.07
CA ILE A 6 -2.17 0.61 4.19
C ILE A 6 -2.68 0.91 2.79
N ILE A 7 -2.17 1.97 2.19
CA ILE A 7 -2.45 2.35 0.80
C ILE A 7 -1.14 2.25 0.04
N THR A 8 -0.99 1.23 -0.80
CA THR A 8 0.20 1.10 -1.63
C THR A 8 0.15 2.08 -2.80
N GLY A 9 1.30 2.65 -3.16
CA GLY A 9 1.35 3.69 -4.19
C GLY A 9 0.55 4.94 -3.82
N GLY A 10 0.52 5.31 -2.54
CA GLY A 10 -0.32 6.38 -1.99
C GLY A 10 0.22 7.80 -2.17
N SER A 11 1.33 7.98 -2.89
CA SER A 11 1.99 9.30 -3.02
C SER A 11 1.33 10.26 -4.01
N ARG A 12 0.44 9.78 -4.86
CA ARG A 12 -0.23 10.56 -5.91
C ARG A 12 -1.49 9.88 -6.42
N GLY A 13 -2.24 10.60 -7.27
CA GLY A 13 -3.40 10.07 -7.99
C GLY A 13 -4.45 9.48 -7.08
N ILE A 14 -4.99 8.34 -7.47
CA ILE A 14 -6.07 7.63 -6.76
C ILE A 14 -5.65 7.27 -5.33
N GLY A 15 -4.41 6.83 -5.13
CA GLY A 15 -3.90 6.47 -3.81
C GLY A 15 -3.87 7.66 -2.84
N ALA A 16 -3.43 8.84 -3.30
CA ALA A 16 -3.41 10.06 -2.50
C ALA A 16 -4.84 10.50 -2.10
N GLU A 17 -5.77 10.51 -3.05
CA GLU A 17 -7.17 10.85 -2.77
C GLU A 17 -7.81 9.83 -1.79
N THR A 18 -7.50 8.56 -1.96
CA THR A 18 -7.94 7.51 -1.04
C THR A 18 -7.44 7.76 0.39
N ALA A 19 -6.19 8.21 0.54
CA ALA A 19 -5.63 8.55 1.85
C ALA A 19 -6.39 9.72 2.51
N LEU A 20 -6.72 10.75 1.75
CA LEU A 20 -7.50 11.89 2.25
C LEU A 20 -8.92 11.49 2.67
N LEU A 21 -9.58 10.63 1.89
CA LEU A 21 -10.89 10.10 2.24
C LEU A 21 -10.83 9.21 3.48
N ALA A 22 -9.85 8.31 3.57
CA ALA A 22 -9.66 7.46 4.74
C ALA A 22 -9.39 8.28 6.02
N ALA A 23 -8.67 9.42 5.90
CA ALA A 23 -8.46 10.32 7.02
C ALA A 23 -9.77 10.87 7.57
N ARG A 24 -10.69 11.31 6.69
CA ARG A 24 -12.02 11.80 7.06
C ARG A 24 -12.89 10.73 7.71
N GLU A 25 -12.66 9.47 7.35
CA GLU A 25 -13.35 8.30 7.93
C GLU A 25 -12.72 7.80 9.24
N GLY A 26 -11.69 8.49 9.75
CA GLY A 26 -11.06 8.20 11.03
C GLY A 26 -10.07 7.04 11.01
N TYR A 27 -9.49 6.73 9.85
CA TYR A 27 -8.40 5.75 9.74
C TYR A 27 -7.07 6.34 10.20
N ARG A 28 -6.24 5.50 10.82
CA ARG A 28 -4.79 5.68 10.90
C ARG A 28 -4.20 5.16 9.58
N ILE A 29 -3.31 5.91 8.95
CA ILE A 29 -2.98 5.71 7.54
C ILE A 29 -1.48 5.50 7.33
N CYS A 30 -1.15 4.42 6.64
CA CYS A 30 0.17 4.25 6.05
C CYS A 30 0.11 4.55 4.55
N ILE A 31 0.84 5.57 4.15
CA ILE A 31 1.09 5.91 2.75
C ILE A 31 2.37 5.18 2.33
N ASN A 32 2.22 4.10 1.56
CA ASN A 32 3.39 3.45 0.96
C ASN A 32 3.75 4.14 -0.35
N TYR A 33 5.04 4.28 -0.58
CA TYR A 33 5.61 4.77 -1.84
C TYR A 33 6.88 4.00 -2.21
N HIS A 34 7.25 4.01 -3.49
CA HIS A 34 8.45 3.34 -3.96
C HIS A 34 9.64 4.29 -4.08
N SER A 35 9.49 5.42 -4.78
CA SER A 35 10.61 6.33 -5.10
C SER A 35 10.35 7.81 -4.84
N ASP A 36 9.11 8.29 -4.95
CA ASP A 36 8.80 9.71 -4.81
C ASP A 36 8.48 10.08 -3.34
N GLU A 37 9.52 10.20 -2.55
CA GLU A 37 9.44 10.56 -1.13
C GLU A 37 8.79 11.93 -0.92
N LYS A 38 9.14 12.90 -1.76
CA LYS A 38 8.59 14.27 -1.64
C LYS A 38 7.07 14.29 -1.85
N ALA A 39 6.58 13.59 -2.85
CA ALA A 39 5.15 13.47 -3.09
C ALA A 39 4.45 12.75 -1.93
N ALA A 40 5.02 11.67 -1.42
CA ALA A 40 4.48 10.93 -0.28
C ALA A 40 4.40 11.80 0.98
N HIS A 41 5.43 12.59 1.28
CA HIS A 41 5.41 13.53 2.41
C HIS A 41 4.39 14.66 2.22
N GLY A 42 4.16 15.13 1.00
CA GLY A 42 3.12 16.11 0.70
C GLY A 42 1.71 15.57 1.04
N VAL A 43 1.42 14.32 0.69
CA VAL A 43 0.16 13.67 1.07
C VAL A 43 0.09 13.43 2.58
N LEU A 44 1.20 13.02 3.19
CA LEU A 44 1.28 12.81 4.64
C LEU A 44 0.89 14.06 5.41
N GLU A 45 1.41 15.22 5.03
CA GLU A 45 1.07 16.50 5.67
C GLU A 45 -0.40 16.85 5.51
N GLN A 46 -0.98 16.65 4.32
CA GLN A 46 -2.40 16.88 4.08
C GLN A 46 -3.29 15.97 4.94
N VAL A 47 -2.94 14.68 5.04
CA VAL A 47 -3.66 13.71 5.88
C VAL A 47 -3.58 14.09 7.35
N ARG A 48 -2.41 14.50 7.83
CA ARG A 48 -2.22 14.96 9.21
C ARG A 48 -2.97 16.25 9.51
N ALA A 49 -3.05 17.16 8.54
CA ALA A 49 -3.85 18.39 8.68
C ALA A 49 -5.35 18.12 8.85
N LEU A 50 -5.85 16.97 8.41
CA LEU A 50 -7.21 16.48 8.68
C LEU A 50 -7.35 15.84 10.07
N GLY A 51 -6.30 15.81 10.89
CA GLY A 51 -6.30 15.24 12.23
C GLY A 51 -6.02 13.73 12.30
N ALA A 52 -5.70 13.07 11.18
CA ALA A 52 -5.41 11.65 11.18
C ALA A 52 -3.96 11.35 11.60
N GLN A 53 -3.77 10.28 12.34
CA GLN A 53 -2.45 9.71 12.57
C GLN A 53 -1.98 9.03 11.29
N ALA A 54 -0.81 9.38 10.80
CA ALA A 54 -0.31 8.85 9.54
C ALA A 54 1.22 8.75 9.48
N ILE A 55 1.70 7.79 8.70
CA ILE A 55 3.11 7.59 8.36
C ILE A 55 3.28 7.42 6.85
N ALA A 56 4.45 7.74 6.34
CA ALA A 56 4.86 7.45 4.98
C ALA A 56 6.03 6.44 5.02
N VAL A 57 5.90 5.33 4.31
CA VAL A 57 6.89 4.25 4.35
C VAL A 57 7.29 3.86 2.94
N ARG A 58 8.59 3.94 2.68
CA ARG A 58 9.16 3.45 1.43
C ARG A 58 9.20 1.92 1.43
N ALA A 59 8.64 1.29 0.41
CA ALA A 59 8.79 -0.14 0.14
C ALA A 59 8.45 -0.44 -1.33
N ASP A 60 9.23 -1.33 -1.93
CA ASP A 60 8.90 -1.96 -3.20
C ASP A 60 7.98 -3.16 -2.92
N VAL A 61 6.72 -3.06 -3.34
CA VAL A 61 5.73 -4.13 -3.09
C VAL A 61 6.04 -5.43 -3.84
N SER A 62 6.92 -5.40 -4.83
CA SER A 62 7.39 -6.60 -5.54
C SER A 62 8.47 -7.38 -4.78
N SER A 63 8.96 -6.84 -3.66
CA SER A 63 9.92 -7.49 -2.76
C SER A 63 9.23 -7.93 -1.48
N GLU A 64 9.18 -9.23 -1.21
CA GLU A 64 8.55 -9.74 0.01
C GLU A 64 9.23 -9.22 1.28
N ASP A 65 10.56 -9.12 1.29
CA ASP A 65 11.30 -8.60 2.45
C ASP A 65 10.91 -7.15 2.76
N GLU A 66 10.75 -6.31 1.72
CA GLU A 66 10.31 -4.92 1.91
C GLU A 66 8.84 -4.84 2.32
N VAL A 67 7.97 -5.73 1.83
CA VAL A 67 6.58 -5.84 2.28
C VAL A 67 6.51 -6.26 3.75
N ILE A 68 7.29 -7.23 4.17
CA ILE A 68 7.39 -7.64 5.58
C ILE A 68 7.79 -6.45 6.45
N ALA A 69 8.85 -5.75 6.09
CA ALA A 69 9.32 -4.56 6.80
C ALA A 69 8.25 -3.46 6.87
N LEU A 70 7.53 -3.21 5.77
CA LEU A 70 6.41 -2.28 5.72
C LEU A 70 5.34 -2.61 6.76
N PHE A 71 4.87 -3.87 6.77
CA PHE A 71 3.82 -4.28 7.70
C PHE A 71 4.29 -4.25 9.17
N HIS A 72 5.53 -4.62 9.45
CA HIS A 72 6.09 -4.50 10.81
C HIS A 72 6.17 -3.04 11.27
N HIS A 73 6.57 -2.14 10.38
CA HIS A 73 6.60 -0.72 10.70
C HIS A 73 5.20 -0.17 11.02
N VAL A 74 4.20 -0.57 10.23
CA VAL A 74 2.80 -0.19 10.47
C VAL A 74 2.29 -0.74 11.80
N ASP A 75 2.57 -2.02 12.10
CA ASP A 75 2.17 -2.64 13.37
C ASP A 75 2.73 -1.86 14.58
N ALA A 76 3.99 -1.40 14.49
CA ALA A 76 4.66 -0.66 15.56
C ALA A 76 4.12 0.76 15.73
N GLU A 77 3.89 1.48 14.65
CA GLU A 77 3.55 2.91 14.67
C GLU A 77 2.04 3.19 14.70
N LEU A 78 1.25 2.38 14.01
CA LEU A 78 -0.19 2.60 13.85
C LEU A 78 -1.06 1.51 14.47
N GLY A 79 -0.49 0.35 14.73
CA GLY A 79 -1.21 -0.82 15.21
C GLY A 79 -1.62 -1.78 14.10
N ARG A 80 -2.43 -2.77 14.48
CA ARG A 80 -2.82 -3.88 13.61
C ARG A 80 -3.61 -3.40 12.40
N VAL A 81 -3.18 -3.79 11.21
CA VAL A 81 -3.84 -3.46 9.94
C VAL A 81 -5.24 -4.08 9.87
N THR A 82 -6.22 -3.27 9.49
CA THR A 82 -7.62 -3.67 9.27
C THR A 82 -8.12 -3.39 7.86
N ALA A 83 -7.35 -2.66 7.07
CA ALA A 83 -7.68 -2.40 5.68
C ALA A 83 -6.40 -2.33 4.81
N LEU A 84 -6.50 -2.82 3.59
CA LEU A 84 -5.45 -2.75 2.58
C LEU A 84 -6.04 -2.25 1.27
N VAL A 85 -5.43 -1.23 0.69
CA VAL A 85 -5.73 -0.77 -0.67
C VAL A 85 -4.52 -1.06 -1.55
N ASN A 86 -4.61 -2.08 -2.37
CA ASN A 86 -3.62 -2.45 -3.38
C ASN A 86 -3.75 -1.52 -4.59
N ASN A 87 -3.21 -0.30 -4.45
CA ASN A 87 -3.25 0.73 -5.48
C ASN A 87 -1.94 0.85 -6.27
N ALA A 88 -0.82 0.39 -5.72
CA ALA A 88 0.46 0.44 -6.44
C ALA A 88 0.38 -0.34 -7.75
N GLY A 89 0.82 0.28 -8.82
CA GLY A 89 0.85 -0.31 -10.14
C GLY A 89 1.81 0.44 -11.05
N THR A 90 2.24 -0.22 -12.08
CA THR A 90 3.11 0.36 -13.12
C THR A 90 2.61 0.02 -14.50
N VAL A 91 2.94 0.86 -15.44
CA VAL A 91 2.70 0.65 -16.87
C VAL A 91 4.02 0.80 -17.62
N ALA A 92 4.06 0.26 -18.83
CA ALA A 92 5.18 0.46 -19.74
C ALA A 92 4.65 1.09 -21.05
N HIS A 93 5.57 1.62 -21.86
CA HIS A 93 5.22 2.16 -23.16
C HIS A 93 4.48 1.11 -23.99
N LYS A 94 3.59 1.55 -24.87
CA LYS A 94 2.90 0.67 -25.82
C LYS A 94 3.92 -0.15 -26.60
N SER A 95 3.65 -1.43 -26.73
CA SER A 95 4.47 -2.36 -27.50
C SER A 95 3.59 -3.45 -28.10
N ARG A 96 3.97 -3.93 -29.26
CA ARG A 96 3.38 -5.13 -29.86
C ARG A 96 3.84 -6.36 -29.07
N VAL A 97 3.03 -7.37 -29.02
CA VAL A 97 3.34 -8.62 -28.29
C VAL A 97 4.63 -9.27 -28.81
N ASP A 98 4.82 -9.25 -30.13
CA ASP A 98 6.00 -9.81 -30.79
C ASP A 98 7.30 -9.01 -30.56
N GLU A 99 7.20 -7.84 -29.96
CA GLU A 99 8.33 -6.95 -29.62
C GLU A 99 8.61 -6.88 -28.11
N MET A 100 7.78 -7.53 -27.27
CA MET A 100 7.94 -7.49 -25.82
C MET A 100 9.12 -8.33 -25.34
N SER A 101 10.00 -7.73 -24.55
CA SER A 101 11.05 -8.48 -23.86
C SER A 101 10.51 -9.18 -22.61
N GLU A 102 11.13 -10.31 -22.24
CA GLU A 102 10.83 -10.99 -20.97
C GLU A 102 11.00 -10.06 -19.77
N PHE A 103 12.09 -9.29 -19.75
CA PHE A 103 12.35 -8.31 -18.67
C PHE A 103 11.19 -7.32 -18.48
N ARG A 104 10.66 -6.77 -19.56
CA ARG A 104 9.49 -5.88 -19.54
C ARG A 104 8.27 -6.57 -18.95
N ILE A 105 7.98 -7.78 -19.42
CA ILE A 105 6.81 -8.56 -18.96
C ILE A 105 6.93 -8.84 -17.47
N LEU A 106 8.08 -9.34 -17.02
CA LEU A 106 8.32 -9.68 -15.62
C LEU A 106 8.23 -8.44 -14.71
N ASN A 107 8.75 -7.30 -15.13
CA ASN A 107 8.66 -6.07 -14.31
C ASN A 107 7.22 -5.62 -14.08
N ILE A 108 6.37 -5.69 -15.10
CA ILE A 108 4.95 -5.36 -14.96
C ILE A 108 4.25 -6.36 -14.03
N LEU A 109 4.49 -7.66 -14.22
CA LEU A 109 3.89 -8.71 -13.41
C LEU A 109 4.35 -8.64 -11.95
N LYS A 110 5.61 -8.33 -11.68
CA LYS A 110 6.12 -8.19 -10.31
C LYS A 110 5.39 -7.10 -9.54
N THR A 111 5.20 -5.92 -10.12
CA THR A 111 4.53 -4.82 -9.44
C THR A 111 3.01 -5.02 -9.40
N ASN A 112 2.40 -5.37 -10.54
CA ASN A 112 0.94 -5.35 -10.67
C ASN A 112 0.25 -6.64 -10.22
N VAL A 113 0.98 -7.76 -10.13
CA VAL A 113 0.42 -9.06 -9.75
C VAL A 113 1.06 -9.58 -8.47
N LEU A 114 2.38 -9.77 -8.45
CA LEU A 114 3.08 -10.29 -7.27
C LEU A 114 2.92 -9.35 -6.07
N GLY A 115 3.09 -8.04 -6.26
CA GLY A 115 2.96 -7.04 -5.20
C GLY A 115 1.62 -7.10 -4.46
N PRO A 116 0.48 -7.00 -5.14
CA PRO A 116 -0.84 -7.15 -4.52
C PRO A 116 -1.03 -8.46 -3.77
N ILE A 117 -0.51 -9.58 -4.28
CA ILE A 117 -0.61 -10.89 -3.62
C ILE A 117 0.23 -10.90 -2.33
N LEU A 118 1.46 -10.40 -2.36
CA LEU A 118 2.32 -10.29 -1.19
C LEU A 118 1.71 -9.39 -0.11
N CYS A 119 1.20 -8.22 -0.49
CA CYS A 119 0.53 -7.33 0.44
C CYS A 119 -0.73 -7.97 1.02
N ALA A 120 -1.56 -8.62 0.21
CA ALA A 120 -2.74 -9.33 0.68
C ALA A 120 -2.39 -10.47 1.65
N LYS A 121 -1.34 -11.25 1.36
CA LYS A 121 -0.82 -12.29 2.26
C LYS A 121 -0.54 -11.73 3.65
N HIS A 122 0.23 -10.65 3.74
CA HIS A 122 0.61 -10.05 5.01
C HIS A 122 -0.55 -9.31 5.71
N ALA A 123 -1.50 -8.77 4.94
CA ALA A 123 -2.74 -8.23 5.48
C ALA A 123 -3.60 -9.32 6.12
N VAL A 124 -3.80 -10.46 5.44
CA VAL A 124 -4.58 -11.60 5.95
C VAL A 124 -4.00 -12.14 7.24
N LEU A 125 -2.67 -12.21 7.38
CA LEU A 125 -2.00 -12.62 8.62
C LEU A 125 -2.35 -11.73 9.82
N ARG A 126 -2.82 -10.51 9.60
CA ARG A 126 -3.24 -9.56 10.65
C ARG A 126 -4.75 -9.51 10.82
N MET A 127 -5.50 -9.62 9.74
CA MET A 127 -6.95 -9.46 9.73
C MET A 127 -7.71 -10.72 10.08
N SER A 128 -7.22 -11.88 9.65
CA SER A 128 -7.98 -13.13 9.77
C SER A 128 -8.16 -13.57 11.22
N PRO A 129 -9.37 -13.95 11.64
CA PRO A 129 -9.60 -14.56 12.95
C PRO A 129 -8.75 -15.80 13.22
N LYS A 130 -8.36 -16.53 12.18
CA LYS A 130 -7.42 -17.66 12.29
C LYS A 130 -6.08 -17.25 12.88
N HIS A 131 -5.68 -16.00 12.71
CA HIS A 131 -4.43 -15.42 13.21
C HIS A 131 -4.66 -14.40 14.33
N GLY A 132 -5.82 -14.45 15.00
CA GLY A 132 -6.18 -13.56 16.10
C GLY A 132 -6.61 -12.16 15.67
N GLY A 133 -6.93 -11.96 14.40
CA GLY A 133 -7.51 -10.73 13.87
C GLY A 133 -9.03 -10.65 14.11
N GLN A 134 -9.60 -9.50 13.80
CA GLN A 134 -11.03 -9.22 13.94
C GLN A 134 -11.73 -9.01 12.59
N GLY A 135 -11.12 -9.46 11.52
CA GLY A 135 -11.56 -9.18 10.16
C GLY A 135 -10.91 -7.93 9.57
N GLY A 136 -11.32 -7.58 8.38
CA GLY A 136 -10.83 -6.42 7.64
C GLY A 136 -11.29 -6.42 6.20
N SER A 137 -10.80 -5.45 5.43
CA SER A 137 -11.15 -5.28 4.02
C SER A 137 -9.90 -5.14 3.15
N ILE A 138 -9.93 -5.77 1.98
CA ILE A 138 -8.90 -5.61 0.95
C ILE A 138 -9.57 -5.13 -0.33
N VAL A 139 -9.02 -4.07 -0.90
CA VAL A 139 -9.44 -3.51 -2.19
C VAL A 139 -8.27 -3.60 -3.18
N ASN A 140 -8.52 -4.13 -4.38
CA ASN A 140 -7.55 -4.24 -5.47
C ASN A 140 -7.94 -3.36 -6.65
#